data_2f683226595076c9edfad9278653ce2b
#
_entry.id   2f683226595076c9edfad9278653ce2b
#
_cell.length_a   1.000
_cell.length_b   1.000
_cell.length_c   1.000
_cell.angle_alpha   90.00
_cell.angle_beta   90.00
_cell.angle_gamma   90.00
#
_symmetry.space_group_name_H-M   'P 1'
#
loop_
_entity.id
_entity.type
_entity.pdbx_description
1 polymer ?
#
loop_
_entity_poly.entity_id
_entity_poly.type
_entity_poly.pdbx_seq_one_letter_code
_entity_poly.pdbx_strand_id
1 'polypeptide(L)'
;MPPYGEFIFGHEYAGDVVALGRSVDEFQIGDRVVVEAHMGCRRCENCIRGLYTACLNYGNRARGHRANGFTTNGGLAEYAVNHVNTLYRMPDRVSYEEATVVMTAGSPLFGLQNAGGYFAGETVAVLGPGPIGLMAIQLVRALGATRVILAGTRDARLAVGRSLGADVTVNSRSTDPVAAVMAATAGKGADLVIDCAGGDETFDQSLRMAKPGGKVLLVAFYHGPVTADVSHAVRRNVTIYTERGEGGTSVGRALALVAAGRLTAKPLITHQFPLGRVHEAIEVLEQRIGDPLKVILNP
;
A
#
# COMPACT_ATOMS: atom_id res chain seq x y z
N MET A 1 -22.34 -9.46 3.00
CA MET A 1 -21.27 -8.62 3.52
C MET A 1 -21.73 -7.83 4.73
N PRO A 2 -22.09 -8.53 5.75
CA PRO A 2 -22.40 -7.86 6.99
C PRO A 2 -21.09 -7.24 7.56
N PRO A 3 -21.19 -6.10 8.23
CA PRO A 3 -22.45 -5.44 8.59
C PRO A 3 -22.84 -4.30 7.62
N TYR A 4 -22.19 -4.12 6.48
CA TYR A 4 -22.29 -2.90 5.66
C TYR A 4 -23.34 -2.97 4.54
N GLY A 5 -23.99 -4.14 4.36
CA GLY A 5 -24.97 -4.36 3.29
C GLY A 5 -24.32 -4.58 1.92
N GLU A 6 -25.13 -4.42 0.89
CA GLU A 6 -24.69 -4.55 -0.50
C GLU A 6 -24.02 -3.27 -0.99
N PHE A 7 -22.89 -3.40 -1.69
CA PHE A 7 -22.18 -2.30 -2.33
C PHE A 7 -21.30 -2.83 -3.48
N ILE A 8 -20.95 -1.94 -4.40
CA ILE A 8 -20.02 -2.23 -5.49
C ILE A 8 -18.59 -2.26 -4.92
N PHE A 9 -17.84 -3.31 -5.25
CA PHE A 9 -16.44 -3.45 -4.86
C PHE A 9 -15.49 -2.53 -5.64
N GLY A 10 -14.20 -2.65 -5.35
CA GLY A 10 -13.12 -1.92 -5.99
C GLY A 10 -12.84 -0.61 -5.27
N HIS A 11 -11.63 -0.50 -4.72
CA HIS A 11 -11.21 0.67 -3.95
C HIS A 11 -9.99 1.37 -4.55
N GLU A 12 -9.42 0.82 -5.60
CA GLU A 12 -8.31 1.38 -6.35
C GLU A 12 -8.82 1.73 -7.75
N TYR A 13 -9.13 2.99 -8.01
CA TYR A 13 -9.68 3.41 -9.31
C TYR A 13 -9.40 4.87 -9.63
N ALA A 14 -9.46 5.19 -10.90
CA ALA A 14 -9.29 6.51 -11.47
C ALA A 14 -10.32 6.70 -12.60
N GLY A 15 -10.57 7.93 -12.99
CA GLY A 15 -11.52 8.24 -14.05
C GLY A 15 -11.67 9.73 -14.29
N ASP A 16 -12.67 10.09 -15.09
CA ASP A 16 -13.00 11.48 -15.41
C ASP A 16 -14.21 11.97 -14.63
N VAL A 17 -14.15 13.22 -14.20
CA VAL A 17 -15.31 13.89 -13.60
C VAL A 17 -16.33 14.18 -14.71
N VAL A 18 -17.48 13.52 -14.65
CA VAL A 18 -18.56 13.68 -15.65
C VAL A 18 -19.77 14.46 -15.13
N ALA A 19 -19.91 14.57 -13.80
CA ALA A 19 -20.96 15.35 -13.17
C ALA A 19 -20.49 15.88 -11.81
N LEU A 20 -21.02 17.02 -11.39
CA LEU A 20 -20.69 17.67 -10.13
C LEU A 20 -21.93 17.85 -9.26
N GLY A 21 -21.77 17.69 -7.96
CA GLY A 21 -22.77 18.06 -6.97
C GLY A 21 -22.97 19.58 -6.92
N ARG A 22 -24.12 20.00 -6.38
CA ARG A 22 -24.58 21.40 -6.42
C ARG A 22 -23.64 22.42 -5.79
N SER A 23 -22.78 22.01 -4.86
CA SER A 23 -21.87 22.91 -4.11
C SER A 23 -20.39 22.47 -4.27
N VAL A 24 -20.06 21.85 -5.40
CA VAL A 24 -18.69 21.43 -5.71
C VAL A 24 -18.10 22.47 -6.65
N ASP A 25 -17.06 23.14 -6.21
CA ASP A 25 -16.28 24.13 -6.97
C ASP A 25 -14.78 23.76 -7.07
N GLU A 26 -14.37 22.69 -6.37
CA GLU A 26 -12.99 22.21 -6.38
C GLU A 26 -12.61 21.48 -7.67
N PHE A 27 -13.58 20.96 -8.43
CA PHE A 27 -13.38 20.20 -9.66
C PHE A 27 -14.20 20.75 -10.83
N GLN A 28 -13.80 20.38 -12.04
CA GLN A 28 -14.51 20.66 -13.28
C GLN A 28 -14.85 19.36 -14.02
N ILE A 29 -15.90 19.39 -14.88
CA ILE A 29 -16.18 18.29 -15.79
C ILE A 29 -14.98 18.12 -16.73
N GLY A 30 -14.52 16.88 -16.88
CA GLY A 30 -13.32 16.51 -17.63
C GLY A 30 -12.04 16.47 -16.81
N ASP A 31 -12.06 16.87 -15.52
CA ASP A 31 -10.89 16.65 -14.64
C ASP A 31 -10.61 15.16 -14.49
N ARG A 32 -9.37 14.77 -14.76
CA ARG A 32 -8.87 13.41 -14.53
C ARG A 32 -8.52 13.25 -13.05
N VAL A 33 -9.07 12.24 -12.41
CA VAL A 33 -8.93 12.05 -10.95
C VAL A 33 -8.58 10.61 -10.57
N VAL A 34 -7.83 10.46 -9.49
CA VAL A 34 -7.64 9.20 -8.75
C VAL A 34 -8.31 9.29 -7.39
N VAL A 35 -8.82 8.17 -6.92
CA VAL A 35 -9.65 8.10 -5.72
C VAL A 35 -8.86 7.54 -4.54
N GLU A 36 -8.93 8.22 -3.38
CA GLU A 36 -8.56 7.69 -2.07
C GLU A 36 -9.76 6.95 -1.48
N ALA A 37 -9.58 5.70 -1.05
CA ALA A 37 -10.71 4.89 -0.62
C ALA A 37 -11.35 5.38 0.69
N HIS A 38 -10.54 5.79 1.67
CA HIS A 38 -11.01 6.10 3.01
C HIS A 38 -11.22 7.60 3.24
N MET A 39 -12.48 8.01 3.35
CA MET A 39 -12.83 9.37 3.74
C MET A 39 -12.98 9.53 5.26
N GLY A 40 -13.32 8.45 5.97
CA GLY A 40 -13.73 8.52 7.36
C GLY A 40 -15.05 9.30 7.55
N CYS A 41 -15.35 9.75 8.77
CA CYS A 41 -16.51 10.62 9.05
C CYS A 41 -16.14 12.12 9.05
N ARG A 42 -14.88 12.47 8.93
CA ARG A 42 -14.30 13.82 8.86
C ARG A 42 -14.51 14.69 10.11
N ARG A 43 -15.11 14.18 11.20
CA ARG A 43 -15.45 14.98 12.40
C ARG A 43 -15.06 14.36 13.74
N CYS A 44 -14.66 13.07 13.79
CA CYS A 44 -14.11 12.52 15.02
C CYS A 44 -12.63 12.89 15.15
N GLU A 45 -12.11 12.80 16.37
CA GLU A 45 -10.71 13.16 16.67
C GLU A 45 -9.69 12.43 15.78
N ASN A 46 -9.91 11.15 15.47
CA ASN A 46 -9.02 10.39 14.59
C ASN A 46 -9.07 10.93 13.15
N CYS A 47 -10.26 11.22 12.61
CA CYS A 47 -10.38 11.79 11.26
C CYS A 47 -9.76 13.19 11.15
N ILE A 48 -9.88 14.03 12.20
CA ILE A 48 -9.25 15.36 12.24
C ILE A 48 -7.72 15.22 12.18
N ARG A 49 -7.16 14.14 12.73
CA ARG A 49 -5.73 13.82 12.68
C ARG A 49 -5.29 13.10 11.40
N GLY A 50 -6.20 12.86 10.43
CA GLY A 50 -5.91 12.13 9.19
C GLY A 50 -5.94 10.61 9.32
N LEU A 51 -6.35 10.06 10.46
CA LEU A 51 -6.44 8.61 10.72
C LEU A 51 -7.82 8.09 10.27
N TYR A 52 -8.09 8.13 8.97
CA TYR A 52 -9.42 7.82 8.41
C TYR A 52 -9.83 6.37 8.59
N THR A 53 -8.88 5.44 8.48
CA THR A 53 -9.10 4.01 8.67
C THR A 53 -9.36 3.62 10.13
N ALA A 54 -8.90 4.45 11.08
CA ALA A 54 -9.20 4.36 12.51
C ALA A 54 -10.38 5.24 12.94
N CYS A 55 -11.27 5.60 12.02
CA CYS A 55 -12.45 6.42 12.29
C CYS A 55 -13.30 5.81 13.41
N LEU A 56 -13.61 6.60 14.46
CA LEU A 56 -14.46 6.13 15.57
C LEU A 56 -15.91 5.81 15.15
N ASN A 57 -16.31 6.25 13.96
CA ASN A 57 -17.59 5.95 13.35
C ASN A 57 -17.45 4.98 12.16
N TYR A 58 -16.43 4.12 12.15
CA TYR A 58 -16.17 3.21 11.02
C TYR A 58 -17.42 2.37 10.69
N GLY A 59 -17.81 2.34 9.41
CA GLY A 59 -19.00 1.65 8.90
C GLY A 59 -20.32 2.38 9.14
N ASN A 60 -20.38 3.40 9.99
CA ASN A 60 -21.62 4.11 10.31
C ASN A 60 -21.90 5.23 9.29
N ARG A 61 -22.66 4.90 8.23
CA ARG A 61 -23.02 5.86 7.15
C ARG A 61 -23.84 7.04 7.66
N ALA A 62 -24.72 6.83 8.66
CA ALA A 62 -25.55 7.90 9.25
C ALA A 62 -24.69 8.94 9.98
N ARG A 63 -23.53 8.52 10.50
CA ARG A 63 -22.53 9.41 11.07
C ARG A 63 -21.49 9.92 10.06
N GLY A 64 -21.74 9.73 8.76
CA GLY A 64 -20.93 10.29 7.68
C GLY A 64 -19.72 9.45 7.28
N HIS A 65 -19.48 8.27 7.88
CA HIS A 65 -18.37 7.42 7.46
C HIS A 65 -18.58 6.93 6.02
N ARG A 66 -17.51 6.97 5.23
CA ARG A 66 -17.42 6.42 3.88
C ARG A 66 -16.05 5.76 3.69
N ALA A 67 -16.08 4.58 3.09
CA ALA A 67 -14.89 3.91 2.55
C ALA A 67 -15.32 3.24 1.25
N ASN A 68 -14.90 3.84 0.14
CA ASN A 68 -15.28 3.45 -1.22
C ASN A 68 -14.78 2.03 -1.51
N GLY A 69 -15.68 1.15 -1.95
CA GLY A 69 -15.37 -0.26 -2.20
C GLY A 69 -15.26 -1.15 -0.96
N PHE A 70 -15.43 -0.59 0.27
CA PHE A 70 -15.41 -1.33 1.54
C PHE A 70 -16.72 -1.25 2.31
N THR A 71 -17.33 -0.06 2.39
CA THR A 71 -18.56 0.20 3.13
C THR A 71 -19.57 1.00 2.32
N THR A 72 -19.16 1.54 1.20
CA THR A 72 -19.95 2.23 0.19
C THR A 72 -19.51 1.78 -1.19
N ASN A 73 -20.27 2.12 -2.24
CA ASN A 73 -19.93 1.76 -3.61
C ASN A 73 -18.51 2.22 -3.98
N GLY A 74 -17.80 1.35 -4.69
CA GLY A 74 -16.46 1.55 -5.20
C GLY A 74 -16.43 1.65 -6.73
N GLY A 75 -15.28 1.30 -7.31
CA GLY A 75 -14.92 1.58 -8.69
C GLY A 75 -15.04 0.41 -9.67
N LEU A 76 -15.57 -0.77 -9.27
CA LEU A 76 -15.88 -1.83 -10.24
C LEU A 76 -17.21 -1.53 -10.95
N ALA A 77 -17.27 -0.39 -11.62
CA ALA A 77 -18.44 0.14 -12.32
C ALA A 77 -17.99 1.16 -13.37
N GLU A 78 -18.83 1.43 -14.36
CA GLU A 78 -18.62 2.50 -15.36
C GLU A 78 -18.65 3.89 -14.70
N TYR A 79 -19.45 4.06 -13.64
CA TYR A 79 -19.61 5.32 -12.91
C TYR A 79 -19.55 5.11 -11.40
N ALA A 80 -18.92 6.04 -10.69
CA ALA A 80 -18.86 6.06 -9.24
C ALA A 80 -19.14 7.47 -8.70
N VAL A 81 -19.79 7.54 -7.53
CA VAL A 81 -20.03 8.82 -6.84
C VAL A 81 -19.07 8.94 -5.68
N ASN A 82 -18.25 9.98 -5.69
CA ASN A 82 -17.20 10.23 -4.71
C ASN A 82 -17.39 11.57 -4.02
N HIS A 83 -16.92 11.66 -2.80
CA HIS A 83 -16.81 12.93 -2.10
C HIS A 83 -15.54 13.68 -2.55
N VAL A 84 -15.61 15.00 -2.73
CA VAL A 84 -14.47 15.82 -3.19
C VAL A 84 -13.17 15.57 -2.41
N ASN A 85 -13.27 15.30 -1.13
CA ASN A 85 -12.11 15.04 -0.25
C ASN A 85 -11.43 13.69 -0.50
N THR A 86 -11.96 12.84 -1.37
CA THR A 86 -11.35 11.55 -1.76
C THR A 86 -10.70 11.61 -3.14
N LEU A 87 -10.71 12.76 -3.79
CA LEU A 87 -10.26 12.91 -5.17
C LEU A 87 -8.96 13.72 -5.24
N TYR A 88 -8.04 13.26 -6.06
CA TYR A 88 -6.82 13.97 -6.43
C TYR A 88 -6.74 14.11 -7.92
N ARG A 89 -6.52 15.35 -8.43
CA ARG A 89 -6.28 15.57 -9.86
C ARG A 89 -5.06 14.83 -10.32
N MET A 90 -5.20 14.11 -11.43
CA MET A 90 -4.10 13.40 -12.07
C MET A 90 -3.29 14.37 -12.93
N PRO A 91 -1.96 14.37 -12.81
CA PRO A 91 -1.10 15.03 -13.78
C PRO A 91 -1.23 14.40 -15.18
N ASP A 92 -1.12 15.20 -16.25
CA ASP A 92 -1.34 14.75 -17.64
C ASP A 92 -0.49 13.56 -18.04
N ARG A 93 0.74 13.47 -17.53
CA ARG A 93 1.68 12.39 -17.82
C ARG A 93 1.44 11.07 -17.12
N VAL A 94 0.51 11.00 -16.16
CA VAL A 94 0.15 9.78 -15.44
C VAL A 94 -1.04 9.14 -16.15
N SER A 95 -0.92 7.87 -16.54
CA SER A 95 -2.03 7.12 -17.14
C SER A 95 -3.05 6.71 -16.07
N TYR A 96 -4.28 6.33 -16.49
CA TYR A 96 -5.31 5.85 -15.56
C TYR A 96 -4.87 4.58 -14.84
N GLU A 97 -4.24 3.67 -15.56
CA GLU A 97 -3.74 2.42 -14.99
C GLU A 97 -2.65 2.68 -13.93
N GLU A 98 -1.72 3.60 -14.22
CA GLU A 98 -0.70 4.00 -13.23
C GLU A 98 -1.35 4.67 -12.01
N ALA A 99 -2.30 5.59 -12.22
CA ALA A 99 -3.00 6.27 -11.15
C ALA A 99 -3.79 5.30 -10.26
N THR A 100 -4.46 4.31 -10.86
CA THR A 100 -5.18 3.25 -10.13
C THR A 100 -4.23 2.50 -9.19
N VAL A 101 -3.00 2.19 -9.62
CA VAL A 101 -2.01 1.47 -8.80
C VAL A 101 -1.36 2.41 -7.76
N VAL A 102 -1.39 3.73 -7.94
CA VAL A 102 -0.83 4.70 -6.98
C VAL A 102 -1.46 4.57 -5.59
N MET A 103 -2.74 4.22 -5.51
CA MET A 103 -3.42 4.01 -4.22
C MET A 103 -2.71 2.92 -3.39
N THR A 104 -2.17 1.89 -4.05
CA THR A 104 -1.33 0.85 -3.40
C THR A 104 -0.08 1.43 -2.72
N ALA A 105 0.46 2.56 -3.20
CA ALA A 105 1.59 3.25 -2.58
C ALA A 105 1.16 4.14 -1.41
N GLY A 106 -0.10 4.55 -1.36
CA GLY A 106 -0.63 5.43 -0.31
C GLY A 106 -0.51 4.84 1.09
N SER A 107 -0.85 3.55 1.24
CA SER A 107 -0.78 2.85 2.54
C SER A 107 0.66 2.77 3.09
N PRO A 108 1.65 2.17 2.40
CA PRO A 108 3.01 2.14 2.92
C PRO A 108 3.62 3.54 3.08
N LEU A 109 3.26 4.52 2.24
CA LEU A 109 3.74 5.89 2.43
C LEU A 109 3.22 6.49 3.73
N PHE A 110 1.94 6.27 4.07
CA PHE A 110 1.37 6.75 5.32
C PHE A 110 2.06 6.09 6.53
N GLY A 111 2.27 4.78 6.50
CA GLY A 111 3.03 4.06 7.53
C GLY A 111 4.47 4.55 7.67
N LEU A 112 5.16 4.78 6.55
CA LEU A 112 6.51 5.35 6.54
C LEU A 112 6.57 6.75 7.16
N GLN A 113 5.59 7.59 6.87
CA GLN A 113 5.49 8.93 7.48
C GLN A 113 5.32 8.85 8.99
N ASN A 114 4.48 7.93 9.48
CA ASN A 114 4.27 7.68 10.90
C ASN A 114 5.54 7.11 11.58
N ALA A 115 6.36 6.35 10.84
CA ALA A 115 7.63 5.81 11.31
C ALA A 115 8.82 6.80 11.25
N GLY A 116 8.55 8.07 10.89
CA GLY A 116 9.55 9.15 10.87
C GLY A 116 9.72 9.84 9.51
N GLY A 117 9.29 9.24 8.42
CA GLY A 117 9.18 9.87 7.09
C GLY A 117 10.48 10.22 6.37
N TYR A 118 11.64 9.94 6.95
CA TYR A 118 12.96 10.25 6.39
C TYR A 118 13.97 9.17 6.78
N PHE A 119 14.63 8.58 5.78
CA PHE A 119 15.47 7.39 5.95
C PHE A 119 16.85 7.55 5.31
N ALA A 120 17.36 8.79 5.23
CA ALA A 120 18.64 9.06 4.57
C ALA A 120 19.79 8.31 5.27
N GLY A 121 20.53 7.55 4.48
CA GLY A 121 21.64 6.74 4.96
C GLY A 121 21.23 5.40 5.59
N GLU A 122 19.94 5.14 5.78
CA GLU A 122 19.44 3.93 6.45
C GLU A 122 19.42 2.71 5.53
N THR A 123 19.50 1.53 6.15
CA THR A 123 19.24 0.23 5.53
C THR A 123 17.83 -0.22 5.84
N VAL A 124 17.06 -0.55 4.82
CA VAL A 124 15.67 -1.01 4.96
C VAL A 124 15.53 -2.44 4.44
N ALA A 125 14.90 -3.32 5.22
CA ALA A 125 14.48 -4.64 4.78
C ALA A 125 12.97 -4.65 4.51
N VAL A 126 12.54 -5.27 3.41
CA VAL A 126 11.13 -5.41 3.03
C VAL A 126 10.83 -6.90 2.89
N LEU A 127 9.80 -7.37 3.59
CA LEU A 127 9.28 -8.73 3.46
C LEU A 127 8.04 -8.72 2.58
N GLY A 128 8.06 -9.55 1.54
CA GLY A 128 6.94 -9.74 0.61
C GLY A 128 7.01 -8.89 -0.67
N PRO A 129 7.39 -9.50 -1.82
CA PRO A 129 7.41 -8.84 -3.13
C PRO A 129 6.01 -8.80 -3.79
N GLY A 130 4.98 -8.45 -3.00
CA GLY A 130 3.66 -8.09 -3.50
C GLY A 130 3.60 -6.63 -3.95
N PRO A 131 2.46 -6.16 -4.51
CA PRO A 131 2.34 -4.77 -4.97
C PRO A 131 2.71 -3.75 -3.90
N ILE A 132 2.29 -3.94 -2.65
CA ILE A 132 2.60 -3.04 -1.52
C ILE A 132 4.11 -3.02 -1.25
N GLY A 133 4.77 -4.20 -1.18
CA GLY A 133 6.21 -4.27 -0.92
C GLY A 133 7.05 -3.70 -2.06
N LEU A 134 6.63 -3.92 -3.31
CA LEU A 134 7.30 -3.35 -4.49
C LEU A 134 7.16 -1.81 -4.55
N MET A 135 6.04 -1.26 -4.09
CA MET A 135 5.91 0.19 -3.88
C MET A 135 6.73 0.67 -2.69
N ALA A 136 6.76 -0.06 -1.58
CA ALA A 136 7.55 0.29 -0.40
C ALA A 136 9.05 0.41 -0.71
N ILE A 137 9.63 -0.47 -1.55
CA ILE A 137 11.02 -0.38 -2.02
C ILE A 137 11.30 0.98 -2.67
N GLN A 138 10.45 1.38 -3.59
CA GLN A 138 10.61 2.65 -4.31
C GLN A 138 10.43 3.84 -3.36
N LEU A 139 9.45 3.78 -2.46
CA LEU A 139 9.20 4.83 -1.46
C LEU A 139 10.39 5.03 -0.54
N VAL A 140 10.96 3.99 0.04
CA VAL A 140 12.10 4.14 0.95
C VAL A 140 13.33 4.68 0.21
N ARG A 141 13.51 4.33 -1.06
CA ARG A 141 14.53 4.95 -1.94
C ARG A 141 14.29 6.45 -2.13
N ALA A 142 13.06 6.83 -2.46
CA ALA A 142 12.69 8.24 -2.62
C ALA A 142 12.85 9.04 -1.31
N LEU A 143 12.73 8.38 -0.17
CA LEU A 143 12.89 8.95 1.18
C LEU A 143 14.33 8.86 1.72
N GLY A 144 15.30 8.40 0.92
CA GLY A 144 16.73 8.51 1.20
C GLY A 144 17.41 7.24 1.70
N ALA A 145 16.75 6.08 1.74
CA ALA A 145 17.40 4.82 2.10
C ALA A 145 18.54 4.49 1.14
N THR A 146 19.72 4.16 1.69
CA THR A 146 20.92 3.88 0.89
C THR A 146 21.06 2.39 0.56
N ARG A 147 20.42 1.52 1.33
CA ARG A 147 20.40 0.08 1.10
C ARG A 147 18.99 -0.47 1.29
N VAL A 148 18.51 -1.25 0.32
CA VAL A 148 17.21 -1.92 0.37
C VAL A 148 17.39 -3.41 0.13
N ILE A 149 16.90 -4.23 1.07
CA ILE A 149 16.92 -5.68 1.03
C ILE A 149 15.49 -6.17 0.88
N LEU A 150 15.22 -6.99 -0.13
CA LEU A 150 13.89 -7.56 -0.37
C LEU A 150 13.92 -9.08 -0.15
N ALA A 151 13.07 -9.58 0.73
CA ALA A 151 12.88 -11.02 0.93
C ALA A 151 11.49 -11.47 0.45
N GLY A 152 11.42 -12.64 -0.15
CA GLY A 152 10.19 -13.23 -0.64
C GLY A 152 10.38 -14.63 -1.20
N THR A 153 9.30 -15.25 -1.67
CA THR A 153 9.29 -16.67 -2.06
C THR A 153 9.27 -16.91 -3.58
N ARG A 154 9.22 -15.85 -4.41
CA ARG A 154 9.06 -15.97 -5.87
C ARG A 154 10.15 -15.19 -6.60
N ASP A 155 11.02 -15.90 -7.33
CA ASP A 155 12.15 -15.30 -8.03
C ASP A 155 11.73 -14.25 -9.06
N ALA A 156 10.65 -14.47 -9.81
CA ALA A 156 10.12 -13.51 -10.78
C ALA A 156 9.79 -12.16 -10.11
N ARG A 157 9.12 -12.19 -8.95
CA ARG A 157 8.78 -10.96 -8.20
C ARG A 157 10.00 -10.32 -7.52
N LEU A 158 10.97 -11.13 -7.10
CA LEU A 158 12.25 -10.64 -6.59
C LEU A 158 13.03 -9.92 -7.69
N ALA A 159 13.00 -10.42 -8.93
CA ALA A 159 13.60 -9.76 -10.09
C ALA A 159 12.93 -8.40 -10.38
N VAL A 160 11.60 -8.31 -10.32
CA VAL A 160 10.88 -7.01 -10.38
C VAL A 160 11.34 -6.09 -9.25
N GLY A 161 11.42 -6.57 -8.02
CA GLY A 161 11.90 -5.77 -6.88
C GLY A 161 13.32 -5.24 -7.08
N ARG A 162 14.20 -6.03 -7.68
CA ARG A 162 15.55 -5.60 -8.04
C ARG A 162 15.53 -4.46 -9.06
N SER A 163 14.71 -4.56 -10.09
CA SER A 163 14.56 -3.48 -11.09
C SER A 163 13.96 -2.19 -10.52
N LEU A 164 13.20 -2.31 -9.42
CA LEU A 164 12.58 -1.19 -8.70
C LEU A 164 13.47 -0.62 -7.57
N GLY A 165 14.70 -1.12 -7.40
CA GLY A 165 15.67 -0.52 -6.49
C GLY A 165 16.04 -1.34 -5.27
N ALA A 166 15.69 -2.63 -5.17
CA ALA A 166 16.26 -3.53 -4.17
C ALA A 166 17.73 -3.86 -4.53
N ASP A 167 18.66 -3.60 -3.61
CA ASP A 167 20.09 -3.93 -3.80
C ASP A 167 20.35 -5.42 -3.60
N VAL A 168 19.66 -6.01 -2.63
CA VAL A 168 19.76 -7.42 -2.28
C VAL A 168 18.38 -8.05 -2.34
N THR A 169 18.28 -9.20 -3.00
CA THR A 169 17.06 -10.01 -3.02
C THR A 169 17.34 -11.39 -2.43
N VAL A 170 16.41 -11.85 -1.59
CA VAL A 170 16.53 -13.12 -0.84
C VAL A 170 15.33 -13.99 -1.12
N ASN A 171 15.54 -15.18 -1.66
CA ASN A 171 14.48 -16.17 -1.78
C ASN A 171 14.35 -16.95 -0.46
N SER A 172 13.29 -16.65 0.29
CA SER A 172 13.05 -17.24 1.63
C SER A 172 12.74 -18.74 1.61
N ARG A 173 12.56 -19.35 0.42
CA ARG A 173 12.43 -20.82 0.29
C ARG A 173 13.78 -21.53 0.37
N SER A 174 14.85 -20.86 0.02
CA SER A 174 16.20 -21.44 -0.05
C SER A 174 17.18 -20.83 0.94
N THR A 175 16.87 -19.68 1.50
CA THR A 175 17.78 -18.92 2.36
C THR A 175 17.00 -18.32 3.53
N ASP A 176 17.50 -18.48 4.76
CA ASP A 176 16.92 -17.80 5.92
C ASP A 176 17.02 -16.28 5.75
N PRO A 177 15.87 -15.58 5.66
CA PRO A 177 15.86 -14.15 5.39
C PRO A 177 16.47 -13.33 6.55
N VAL A 178 16.39 -13.81 7.80
CA VAL A 178 17.02 -13.15 8.95
C VAL A 178 18.55 -13.21 8.82
N ALA A 179 19.07 -14.39 8.56
CA ALA A 179 20.52 -14.57 8.37
C ALA A 179 21.04 -13.73 7.20
N ALA A 180 20.27 -13.66 6.08
CA ALA A 180 20.64 -12.86 4.92
C ALA A 180 20.67 -11.34 5.23
N VAL A 181 19.70 -10.81 5.97
CA VAL A 181 19.69 -9.40 6.40
C VAL A 181 20.86 -9.14 7.34
N MET A 182 21.11 -10.02 8.32
CA MET A 182 22.25 -9.88 9.22
C MET A 182 23.59 -9.89 8.47
N ALA A 183 23.77 -10.79 7.52
CA ALA A 183 24.97 -10.82 6.67
C ALA A 183 25.14 -9.54 5.85
N ALA A 184 24.05 -9.07 5.22
CA ALA A 184 24.06 -7.84 4.41
C ALA A 184 24.31 -6.56 5.23
N THR A 185 24.14 -6.62 6.56
CA THR A 185 24.32 -5.48 7.48
C THR A 185 25.50 -5.66 8.42
N ALA A 186 26.43 -6.58 8.12
CA ALA A 186 27.58 -6.90 8.98
C ALA A 186 27.18 -7.21 10.44
N GLY A 187 26.09 -7.95 10.63
CA GLY A 187 25.55 -8.35 11.93
C GLY A 187 24.75 -7.28 12.69
N LYS A 188 24.60 -6.08 12.15
CA LYS A 188 23.90 -4.97 12.84
C LYS A 188 22.38 -5.11 12.80
N GLY A 189 21.82 -5.61 11.70
CA GLY A 189 20.40 -5.59 11.37
C GLY A 189 19.99 -4.32 10.60
N ALA A 190 18.74 -4.28 10.15
CA ALA A 190 18.17 -3.17 9.39
C ALA A 190 17.68 -2.03 10.30
N ASP A 191 17.80 -0.78 9.86
CA ASP A 191 17.25 0.41 10.54
C ASP A 191 15.73 0.36 10.59
N LEU A 192 15.12 -0.08 9.49
CA LEU A 192 13.69 -0.30 9.36
C LEU A 192 13.44 -1.65 8.69
N VAL A 193 12.48 -2.40 9.21
CA VAL A 193 11.93 -3.59 8.56
C VAL A 193 10.46 -3.35 8.26
N ILE A 194 10.03 -3.60 7.01
CA ILE A 194 8.64 -3.44 6.57
C ILE A 194 8.07 -4.81 6.26
N ASP A 195 7.06 -5.24 7.01
CA ASP A 195 6.34 -6.48 6.71
C ASP A 195 5.13 -6.19 5.82
N CYS A 196 5.28 -6.56 4.55
CA CYS A 196 4.24 -6.53 3.53
C CYS A 196 3.75 -7.96 3.16
N ALA A 197 4.19 -8.99 3.88
CA ALA A 197 3.88 -10.39 3.60
C ALA A 197 2.75 -10.93 4.48
N GLY A 198 2.74 -10.62 5.78
CA GLY A 198 1.70 -11.07 6.73
C GLY A 198 1.66 -12.59 6.93
N GLY A 199 2.78 -13.28 6.74
CA GLY A 199 2.88 -14.71 6.97
C GLY A 199 3.08 -15.05 8.45
N ASP A 200 2.87 -16.31 8.81
CA ASP A 200 2.92 -16.79 10.21
C ASP A 200 4.25 -16.49 10.91
N GLU A 201 5.36 -16.50 10.17
CA GLU A 201 6.70 -16.27 10.70
C GLU A 201 7.22 -14.84 10.47
N THR A 202 6.59 -14.06 9.58
CA THR A 202 7.17 -12.80 9.09
C THR A 202 7.24 -11.73 10.18
N PHE A 203 6.33 -11.76 11.15
CA PHE A 203 6.40 -10.84 12.30
C PHE A 203 7.63 -11.12 13.17
N ASP A 204 7.87 -12.37 13.58
CA ASP A 204 9.06 -12.74 14.35
C ASP A 204 10.35 -12.45 13.57
N GLN A 205 10.37 -12.81 12.29
CA GLN A 205 11.49 -12.50 11.40
C GLN A 205 11.77 -10.99 11.35
N SER A 206 10.73 -10.16 11.27
CA SER A 206 10.85 -8.69 11.26
C SER A 206 11.52 -8.16 12.53
N LEU A 207 11.13 -8.68 13.71
CA LEU A 207 11.73 -8.30 14.98
C LEU A 207 13.20 -8.68 15.03
N ARG A 208 13.57 -9.85 14.52
CA ARG A 208 14.94 -10.37 14.51
C ARG A 208 15.85 -9.69 13.49
N MET A 209 15.29 -9.19 12.38
CA MET A 209 16.02 -8.44 11.36
C MET A 209 16.34 -7.00 11.79
N ALA A 210 15.54 -6.42 12.69
CA ALA A 210 15.71 -5.05 13.11
C ALA A 210 17.00 -4.89 13.96
N LYS A 211 17.76 -3.81 13.72
CA LYS A 211 18.90 -3.47 14.59
C LYS A 211 18.44 -3.04 15.99
N PRO A 212 19.31 -3.02 17.01
CA PRO A 212 18.97 -2.37 18.28
C PRO A 212 18.59 -0.89 18.06
N GLY A 213 17.44 -0.47 18.65
CA GLY A 213 16.86 0.84 18.43
C GLY A 213 16.22 1.04 17.05
N GLY A 214 16.09 -0.04 16.26
CA GLY A 214 15.46 -0.02 14.93
C GLY A 214 13.95 0.00 15.00
N LYS A 215 13.34 -0.05 13.81
CA LYS A 215 11.89 0.07 13.62
C LYS A 215 11.36 -1.13 12.84
N VAL A 216 10.13 -1.55 13.16
CA VAL A 216 9.35 -2.51 12.37
C VAL A 216 8.03 -1.84 11.99
N LEU A 217 7.69 -1.86 10.72
CA LEU A 217 6.42 -1.36 10.18
C LEU A 217 5.62 -2.53 9.62
N LEU A 218 4.47 -2.82 10.24
CA LEU A 218 3.53 -3.85 9.79
C LEU A 218 2.48 -3.20 8.89
N VAL A 219 2.49 -3.56 7.62
CA VAL A 219 1.53 -3.07 6.60
C VAL A 219 0.59 -4.19 6.17
N ALA A 220 1.05 -5.44 6.24
CA ALA A 220 0.24 -6.59 5.87
C ALA A 220 -0.82 -6.93 6.92
N PHE A 221 -1.94 -7.53 6.46
CA PHE A 221 -2.89 -8.18 7.35
C PHE A 221 -2.48 -9.62 7.60
N TYR A 222 -2.49 -10.04 8.86
CA TYR A 222 -2.29 -11.42 9.26
C TYR A 222 -3.64 -12.15 9.29
N HIS A 223 -3.66 -13.40 8.84
CA HIS A 223 -4.90 -14.19 8.77
C HIS A 223 -5.37 -14.74 10.13
N GLY A 224 -4.56 -14.59 11.18
CA GLY A 224 -4.86 -15.07 12.54
C GLY A 224 -3.80 -14.62 13.55
N PRO A 225 -3.87 -15.11 14.79
CA PRO A 225 -2.81 -14.89 15.77
C PRO A 225 -1.48 -15.46 15.31
N VAL A 226 -0.40 -14.72 15.52
CA VAL A 226 0.97 -15.15 15.18
C VAL A 226 1.82 -15.22 16.44
N THR A 227 2.84 -16.10 16.44
CA THR A 227 3.78 -16.25 17.54
C THR A 227 5.06 -15.48 17.23
N ALA A 228 5.56 -14.71 18.19
CA ALA A 228 6.83 -14.00 18.06
C ALA A 228 7.54 -13.85 19.42
N ASP A 229 8.88 -13.78 19.43
CA ASP A 229 9.66 -13.41 20.63
C ASP A 229 9.63 -11.90 20.86
N VAL A 230 8.56 -11.42 21.47
CA VAL A 230 8.42 -10.00 21.83
C VAL A 230 9.52 -9.56 22.82
N SER A 231 10.03 -10.47 23.66
CA SER A 231 11.14 -10.16 24.57
C SER A 231 12.41 -9.77 23.82
N HIS A 232 12.64 -10.32 22.61
CA HIS A 232 13.73 -9.90 21.75
C HIS A 232 13.60 -8.42 21.37
N ALA A 233 12.39 -7.98 20.95
CA ALA A 233 12.13 -6.58 20.61
C ALA A 233 12.32 -5.65 21.82
N VAL A 234 11.84 -6.04 22.99
CA VAL A 234 12.00 -5.26 24.25
C VAL A 234 13.48 -5.08 24.60
N ARG A 235 14.27 -6.18 24.61
CA ARG A 235 15.71 -6.13 24.92
C ARG A 235 16.51 -5.26 23.94
N ARG A 236 16.02 -5.11 22.72
CA ARG A 236 16.70 -4.34 21.66
C ARG A 236 16.09 -2.96 21.42
N ASN A 237 15.09 -2.53 22.20
CA ASN A 237 14.39 -1.27 22.03
C ASN A 237 13.84 -1.08 20.61
N VAL A 238 13.26 -2.14 20.00
CA VAL A 238 12.65 -2.06 18.68
C VAL A 238 11.27 -1.38 18.79
N THR A 239 11.02 -0.37 17.97
CA THR A 239 9.71 0.27 17.90
C THR A 239 8.86 -0.39 16.81
N ILE A 240 7.63 -0.79 17.14
CA ILE A 240 6.70 -1.42 16.21
C ILE A 240 5.62 -0.40 15.83
N TYR A 241 5.51 -0.15 14.55
CA TYR A 241 4.44 0.65 13.93
C TYR A 241 3.48 -0.27 13.20
N THR A 242 2.22 0.10 13.19
CA THR A 242 1.19 -0.58 12.39
C THR A 242 0.55 0.41 11.45
N GLU A 243 0.16 -0.05 10.28
CA GLU A 243 -0.53 0.78 9.31
C GLU A 243 -1.68 0.02 8.66
N ARG A 244 -2.78 0.71 8.44
CA ARG A 244 -3.93 0.20 7.72
C ARG A 244 -4.45 1.25 6.74
N GLY A 245 -4.28 0.97 5.47
CA GLY A 245 -4.78 1.85 4.41
C GLY A 245 -4.03 3.17 4.30
N GLU A 246 -4.66 4.14 3.75
CA GLU A 246 -4.12 5.46 3.47
C GLU A 246 -4.66 6.52 4.44
N GLY A 247 -4.00 7.66 4.48
CA GLY A 247 -4.40 8.79 5.30
C GLY A 247 -3.44 9.97 5.15
N GLY A 248 -3.76 11.09 5.78
CA GLY A 248 -2.87 12.24 5.82
C GLY A 248 -2.41 12.74 4.44
N THR A 249 -3.25 12.62 3.39
CA THR A 249 -2.91 12.98 1.99
C THR A 249 -1.85 12.08 1.32
N SER A 250 -1.61 10.89 1.85
CA SER A 250 -0.56 9.99 1.33
C SER A 250 -0.77 9.58 -0.14
N VAL A 251 -2.03 9.41 -0.59
CA VAL A 251 -2.34 9.12 -1.99
C VAL A 251 -1.92 10.26 -2.91
N GLY A 252 -2.25 11.49 -2.56
CA GLY A 252 -1.83 12.68 -3.32
C GLY A 252 -0.31 12.84 -3.37
N ARG A 253 0.39 12.51 -2.29
CA ARG A 253 1.87 12.51 -2.24
C ARG A 253 2.47 11.40 -3.07
N ALA A 254 1.89 10.19 -3.05
CA ALA A 254 2.31 9.08 -3.91
C ALA A 254 2.11 9.44 -5.40
N LEU A 255 0.98 10.07 -5.74
CA LEU A 255 0.72 10.58 -7.09
C LEU A 255 1.77 11.61 -7.53
N ALA A 256 2.14 12.53 -6.65
CA ALA A 256 3.21 13.50 -6.92
C ALA A 256 4.57 12.82 -7.15
N LEU A 257 4.89 11.74 -6.43
CA LEU A 257 6.13 10.97 -6.64
C LEU A 257 6.11 10.22 -7.97
N VAL A 258 4.98 9.64 -8.39
CA VAL A 258 4.83 9.05 -9.74
C VAL A 258 4.99 10.14 -10.78
N ALA A 259 4.31 11.25 -10.59
CA ALA A 259 4.44 12.41 -11.44
C ALA A 259 5.88 12.95 -11.50
N ALA A 260 6.69 12.87 -10.47
CA ALA A 260 8.10 13.23 -10.45
C ALA A 260 9.04 12.14 -11.01
N GLY A 261 8.51 10.99 -11.47
CA GLY A 261 9.32 9.85 -11.94
C GLY A 261 10.12 9.19 -10.81
N ARG A 262 9.72 9.40 -9.56
CA ARG A 262 10.35 8.78 -8.38
C ARG A 262 9.73 7.43 -8.02
N LEU A 263 8.51 7.19 -8.47
CA LEU A 263 7.80 5.91 -8.41
C LEU A 263 7.33 5.54 -9.82
N THR A 264 7.26 4.26 -10.10
CA THR A 264 6.61 3.72 -11.29
C THR A 264 5.67 2.58 -10.92
N ALA A 265 4.47 2.63 -11.47
CA ALA A 265 3.46 1.59 -11.31
C ALA A 265 3.50 0.56 -12.44
N LYS A 266 4.08 0.91 -13.61
CA LYS A 266 4.05 0.09 -14.83
C LYS A 266 4.48 -1.35 -14.64
N PRO A 267 5.61 -1.68 -13.96
CA PRO A 267 6.02 -3.06 -13.77
C PRO A 267 5.09 -3.91 -12.90
N LEU A 268 4.16 -3.26 -12.19
CA LEU A 268 3.19 -3.95 -11.35
C LEU A 268 1.91 -4.33 -12.11
N ILE A 269 1.62 -3.68 -13.25
CA ILE A 269 0.43 -3.93 -14.06
C ILE A 269 0.71 -5.13 -14.95
N THR A 270 0.23 -6.30 -14.54
CA THR A 270 0.55 -7.56 -15.24
C THR A 270 -0.56 -8.03 -16.18
N HIS A 271 -1.80 -7.65 -15.89
CA HIS A 271 -2.96 -8.07 -16.68
C HIS A 271 -3.95 -6.92 -16.81
N GLN A 272 -4.66 -6.89 -17.94
CA GLN A 272 -5.72 -5.92 -18.20
C GLN A 272 -6.91 -6.63 -18.86
N PHE A 273 -8.13 -6.28 -18.43
CA PHE A 273 -9.36 -6.82 -18.96
C PHE A 273 -10.41 -5.72 -19.13
N PRO A 274 -11.33 -5.84 -20.07
CA PRO A 274 -12.56 -5.04 -20.05
C PRO A 274 -13.37 -5.32 -18.77
N LEU A 275 -14.08 -4.31 -18.25
CA LEU A 275 -14.92 -4.45 -17.06
C LEU A 275 -15.93 -5.60 -17.17
N GLY A 276 -16.51 -5.80 -18.37
CA GLY A 276 -17.43 -6.90 -18.63
C GLY A 276 -16.83 -8.30 -18.47
N ARG A 277 -15.49 -8.42 -18.39
CA ARG A 277 -14.76 -9.67 -18.15
C ARG A 277 -14.23 -9.78 -16.72
N VAL A 278 -14.88 -9.15 -15.76
CA VAL A 278 -14.46 -9.13 -14.34
C VAL A 278 -14.29 -10.54 -13.75
N HIS A 279 -15.13 -11.52 -14.14
CA HIS A 279 -15.02 -12.90 -13.65
C HIS A 279 -13.70 -13.56 -14.08
N GLU A 280 -13.27 -13.34 -15.32
CA GLU A 280 -11.99 -13.86 -15.81
C GLU A 280 -10.81 -13.19 -15.09
N ALA A 281 -10.90 -11.89 -14.82
CA ALA A 281 -9.90 -11.17 -14.06
C ALA A 281 -9.76 -11.72 -12.61
N ILE A 282 -10.89 -12.06 -11.97
CA ILE A 282 -10.91 -12.69 -10.65
C ILE A 282 -10.27 -14.11 -10.74
N GLU A 283 -10.62 -14.90 -11.75
CA GLU A 283 -10.04 -16.21 -11.94
C GLU A 283 -8.51 -16.18 -12.10
N VAL A 284 -7.99 -15.21 -12.87
CA VAL A 284 -6.54 -14.98 -13.00
C VAL A 284 -5.89 -14.72 -11.64
N LEU A 285 -6.54 -13.93 -10.76
CA LEU A 285 -6.02 -13.66 -9.42
C LEU A 285 -6.07 -14.88 -8.50
N GLU A 286 -7.19 -15.62 -8.49
CA GLU A 286 -7.41 -16.77 -7.61
C GLU A 286 -6.50 -17.95 -8.00
N GLN A 287 -6.41 -18.24 -9.29
CA GLN A 287 -5.58 -19.33 -9.82
C GLN A 287 -4.12 -18.91 -10.04
N ARG A 288 -3.78 -17.65 -9.83
CA ARG A 288 -2.43 -17.08 -10.00
C ARG A 288 -1.87 -17.28 -11.42
N ILE A 289 -2.71 -17.17 -12.43
CA ILE A 289 -2.33 -17.37 -13.83
C ILE A 289 -1.35 -16.26 -14.25
N GLY A 290 -0.15 -16.62 -14.69
CA GLY A 290 0.89 -15.68 -15.09
C GLY A 290 1.50 -14.86 -13.94
N ASP A 291 1.39 -15.33 -12.69
CA ASP A 291 1.88 -14.65 -11.46
C ASP A 291 1.40 -13.19 -11.34
N PRO A 292 0.08 -12.93 -11.28
CA PRO A 292 -0.47 -11.57 -11.31
C PRO A 292 -0.01 -10.75 -10.12
N LEU A 293 0.40 -9.50 -10.37
CA LEU A 293 0.66 -8.48 -9.35
C LEU A 293 -0.52 -7.52 -9.24
N LYS A 294 -0.85 -6.82 -10.33
CA LYS A 294 -2.04 -5.99 -10.47
C LYS A 294 -2.80 -6.37 -11.74
N VAL A 295 -4.09 -6.55 -11.60
CA VAL A 295 -5.02 -6.81 -12.69
C VAL A 295 -5.93 -5.59 -12.81
N ILE A 296 -5.88 -4.90 -13.94
CA ILE A 296 -6.64 -3.68 -14.21
C ILE A 296 -7.90 -4.05 -15.01
N LEU A 297 -9.02 -3.42 -14.64
CA LEU A 297 -10.27 -3.47 -15.39
C LEU A 297 -10.52 -2.11 -16.03
N ASN A 298 -10.80 -2.11 -17.33
CA ASN A 298 -11.12 -0.91 -18.10
C ASN A 298 -12.61 -0.95 -18.47
N PRO A 299 -13.38 0.12 -18.28
CA PRO A 299 -14.78 0.23 -18.73
C PRO A 299 -14.96 0.02 -20.22
#